data_908e0ebf5c2fe25454aedb0971c39235
#
_entry.id   908e0ebf5c2fe25454aedb0971c39235
#
_cell.length_a   1.000
_cell.length_b   1.000
_cell.length_c   1.000
_cell.angle_alpha   90.00
_cell.angle_beta   90.00
_cell.angle_gamma   90.00
#
_symmetry.space_group_name_H-M   'P 1'
#
loop_
_entity.id
_entity.type
_entity.pdbx_description
1 polymer ?
#
loop_
_entity_poly.entity_id
_entity_poly.type
_entity_poly.pdbx_seq_one_letter_code
_entity_poly.pdbx_strand_id
1 'polypeptide(L)'
;MRDITHFLLATLLSLATLACRHDTPPADGSLSRQLPPDTKEILRQLNDRDNREEALRLADSLAALPPSDDPWLEIRIAQAVANTLYKFRRDPSDAIRVQERALAVYRLHPDAADDPADLLSTLGHYYRRKGMREKEVEVIQEAMDWCVAHPEKLNRGFVYTFADLSSTYSDLGLYDKAMEAISRSIDYSLQLDSFTISDLYRMKAGIFWELEQHDSTLYYARQALKRGEE
;
A
#
# COMPACT_ATOMS: atom_id res chain seq x y z
N MET A 1 -6.06 16.47 -27.71
CA MET A 1 -5.37 15.70 -26.66
C MET A 1 -4.44 16.55 -25.76
N ARG A 2 -3.92 17.68 -26.24
CA ARG A 2 -3.11 18.63 -25.43
C ARG A 2 -3.94 19.39 -24.37
N ASP A 3 -5.24 19.54 -24.61
CA ASP A 3 -6.11 20.37 -23.76
C ASP A 3 -6.57 19.69 -22.48
N ILE A 4 -6.65 18.36 -22.44
CA ILE A 4 -7.13 17.62 -21.25
C ILE A 4 -6.10 17.63 -20.13
N THR A 5 -4.82 17.49 -20.44
CA THR A 5 -3.73 17.56 -19.46
C THR A 5 -3.57 18.97 -18.88
N HIS A 6 -3.73 20.01 -19.69
CA HIS A 6 -3.72 21.39 -19.20
C HIS A 6 -4.96 21.74 -18.38
N PHE A 7 -6.11 21.18 -18.71
CA PHE A 7 -7.36 21.40 -17.98
C PHE A 7 -7.30 20.70 -16.59
N LEU A 8 -6.78 19.46 -16.52
CA LEU A 8 -6.59 18.73 -15.26
C LEU A 8 -5.51 19.38 -14.37
N LEU A 9 -4.42 19.90 -14.95
CA LEU A 9 -3.42 20.67 -14.19
C LEU A 9 -3.99 22.00 -13.65
N ALA A 10 -4.82 22.69 -14.44
CA ALA A 10 -5.46 23.95 -14.02
C ALA A 10 -6.50 23.71 -12.92
N THR A 11 -7.24 22.60 -12.93
CA THR A 11 -8.19 22.25 -11.88
C THR A 11 -7.50 21.85 -10.58
N LEU A 12 -6.35 21.18 -10.62
CA LEU A 12 -5.53 20.90 -9.42
C LEU A 12 -4.95 22.17 -8.79
N LEU A 13 -4.50 23.11 -9.61
CA LEU A 13 -4.04 24.43 -9.14
C LEU A 13 -5.20 25.27 -8.57
N SER A 14 -6.42 25.16 -9.10
CA SER A 14 -7.59 25.86 -8.57
C SER A 14 -8.15 25.21 -7.30
N LEU A 15 -7.96 23.90 -7.09
CA LEU A 15 -8.31 23.21 -5.85
C LEU A 15 -7.44 23.67 -4.67
N ALA A 16 -6.17 23.99 -4.89
CA ALA A 16 -5.30 24.58 -3.88
C ALA A 16 -5.79 25.94 -3.38
N THR A 17 -6.54 26.70 -4.19
CA THR A 17 -7.07 28.04 -3.81
C THR A 17 -8.48 28.00 -3.21
N LEU A 18 -9.23 26.89 -3.34
CA LEU A 18 -10.58 26.75 -2.77
C LEU A 18 -10.60 26.15 -1.35
N ALA A 19 -9.50 25.59 -0.88
CA ALA A 19 -9.37 25.00 0.46
C ALA A 19 -9.34 26.02 1.62
N CYS A 20 -9.31 27.32 1.34
CA CYS A 20 -9.30 28.39 2.36
C CYS A 20 -10.70 28.79 2.86
N ARG A 21 -11.65 27.87 3.00
CA ARG A 21 -12.81 28.09 3.85
C ARG A 21 -12.64 27.26 5.13
N HIS A 22 -12.30 27.95 6.21
CA HIS A 22 -12.34 27.45 7.57
C HIS A 22 -13.78 27.07 7.95
N ASP A 23 -14.19 25.85 7.66
CA ASP A 23 -15.29 25.21 8.38
C ASP A 23 -14.67 24.32 9.46
N THR A 24 -14.83 24.69 10.72
CA THR A 24 -14.46 23.86 11.88
C THR A 24 -15.13 22.49 11.75
N PRO A 25 -14.36 21.39 11.77
CA PRO A 25 -14.96 20.06 11.65
C PRO A 25 -15.82 19.74 12.86
N PRO A 26 -16.97 19.05 12.67
CA PRO A 26 -17.76 18.55 13.78
C PRO A 26 -16.99 17.45 14.54
N ALA A 27 -17.20 17.41 15.86
CA ALA A 27 -16.43 16.63 16.84
C ALA A 27 -16.77 15.14 16.91
N ASP A 28 -17.34 14.53 15.85
CA ASP A 28 -17.54 13.09 15.78
C ASP A 28 -16.71 12.46 14.67
N GLY A 29 -15.89 11.47 15.01
CA GLY A 29 -14.84 10.88 14.18
C GLY A 29 -15.34 9.94 13.07
N SER A 30 -16.52 10.16 12.47
CA SER A 30 -17.11 9.28 11.44
C SER A 30 -17.40 9.95 10.09
N LEU A 31 -16.74 11.08 9.76
CA LEU A 31 -16.82 11.63 8.42
C LEU A 31 -15.96 10.80 7.46
N SER A 32 -16.59 9.91 6.70
CA SER A 32 -15.99 9.38 5.49
C SER A 32 -15.60 10.56 4.58
N ARG A 33 -14.32 10.96 4.57
CA ARG A 33 -13.82 12.00 3.69
C ARG A 33 -14.13 11.60 2.25
N GLN A 34 -14.97 12.37 1.56
CA GLN A 34 -15.32 12.07 0.19
C GLN A 34 -14.30 12.73 -0.73
N LEU A 35 -13.70 11.91 -1.60
CA LEU A 35 -12.83 12.42 -2.65
C LEU A 35 -13.56 13.41 -3.55
N PRO A 36 -12.97 14.58 -3.88
CA PRO A 36 -13.48 15.44 -4.92
C PRO A 36 -13.70 14.66 -6.23
N PRO A 37 -14.72 14.99 -7.04
CA PRO A 37 -15.04 14.27 -8.28
C PRO A 37 -13.85 14.12 -9.22
N ASP A 38 -13.06 15.18 -9.38
CA ASP A 38 -11.87 15.18 -10.24
C ASP A 38 -10.78 14.23 -9.72
N THR A 39 -10.65 14.09 -8.39
CA THR A 39 -9.70 13.14 -7.77
C THR A 39 -10.12 11.70 -8.03
N LYS A 40 -11.42 11.38 -8.01
CA LYS A 40 -11.90 10.04 -8.37
C LYS A 40 -11.52 9.66 -9.80
N GLU A 41 -11.66 10.59 -10.71
CA GLU A 41 -11.30 10.38 -12.11
C GLU A 41 -9.77 10.21 -12.27
N ILE A 42 -8.96 11.02 -11.59
CA ILE A 42 -7.50 10.88 -11.56
C ILE A 42 -7.10 9.47 -11.05
N LEU A 43 -7.66 9.03 -9.93
CA LEU A 43 -7.38 7.70 -9.38
C LEU A 43 -7.82 6.57 -10.33
N ARG A 44 -8.93 6.74 -11.05
CA ARG A 44 -9.38 5.79 -12.07
C ARG A 44 -8.38 5.70 -13.22
N GLN A 45 -7.92 6.83 -13.75
CA GLN A 45 -6.95 6.88 -14.85
C GLN A 45 -5.58 6.30 -14.45
N LEU A 46 -5.11 6.57 -13.23
CA LEU A 46 -3.88 5.98 -12.71
C LEU A 46 -3.96 4.44 -12.63
N ASN A 47 -5.14 3.88 -12.38
CA ASN A 47 -5.34 2.43 -12.29
C ASN A 47 -5.70 1.77 -13.63
N ASP A 48 -5.85 2.54 -14.71
CA ASP A 48 -6.23 2.03 -16.01
C ASP A 48 -5.15 1.11 -16.58
N ARG A 49 -5.46 -0.18 -16.73
CA ARG A 49 -4.53 -1.19 -17.25
C ARG A 49 -4.45 -1.18 -18.77
N ASP A 50 -5.52 -0.75 -19.41
CA ASP A 50 -5.64 -0.76 -20.87
C ASP A 50 -4.94 0.47 -21.48
N ASN A 51 -4.82 1.56 -20.72
CA ASN A 51 -4.16 2.81 -21.10
C ASN A 51 -2.85 3.06 -20.32
N ARG A 52 -1.96 2.07 -20.28
CA ARG A 52 -0.69 2.11 -19.56
C ARG A 52 0.13 3.39 -19.79
N GLU A 53 0.25 3.81 -21.06
CA GLU A 53 1.06 4.99 -21.40
C GLU A 53 0.47 6.28 -20.86
N GLU A 54 -0.85 6.41 -20.90
CA GLU A 54 -1.58 7.55 -20.36
C GLU A 54 -1.47 7.58 -18.82
N ALA A 55 -1.68 6.43 -18.17
CA ALA A 55 -1.51 6.29 -16.72
C ALA A 55 -0.08 6.67 -16.26
N LEU A 56 0.96 6.25 -17.01
CA LEU A 56 2.35 6.64 -16.71
C LEU A 56 2.59 8.14 -16.91
N ARG A 57 2.09 8.74 -18.00
CA ARG A 57 2.23 10.19 -18.22
C ARG A 57 1.56 11.00 -17.13
N LEU A 58 0.36 10.57 -16.71
CA LEU A 58 -0.35 11.20 -15.60
C LEU A 58 0.43 11.05 -14.29
N ALA A 59 0.94 9.85 -13.99
CA ALA A 59 1.74 9.60 -12.80
C ALA A 59 3.01 10.46 -12.76
N ASP A 60 3.73 10.59 -13.89
CA ASP A 60 4.91 11.46 -14.00
C ASP A 60 4.57 12.93 -13.77
N SER A 61 3.47 13.38 -14.37
CA SER A 61 3.01 14.76 -14.20
C SER A 61 2.67 15.07 -12.74
N LEU A 62 1.93 14.16 -12.06
CA LEU A 62 1.56 14.32 -10.65
C LEU A 62 2.77 14.20 -9.72
N ALA A 63 3.70 13.30 -10.02
CA ALA A 63 4.94 13.13 -9.23
C ALA A 63 5.84 14.38 -9.27
N ALA A 64 5.75 15.19 -10.33
CA ALA A 64 6.52 16.43 -10.50
C ALA A 64 5.86 17.65 -9.84
N LEU A 65 4.59 17.58 -9.44
CA LEU A 65 3.91 18.66 -8.75
C LEU A 65 4.40 18.82 -7.30
N PRO A 66 4.36 20.04 -6.76
CA PRO A 66 4.55 20.25 -5.33
C PRO A 66 3.47 19.49 -4.53
N PRO A 67 3.74 19.12 -3.26
CA PRO A 67 2.74 18.50 -2.39
C PRO A 67 1.48 19.37 -2.29
N SER A 68 0.33 18.69 -2.15
CA SER A 68 -0.96 19.36 -1.87
C SER A 68 -0.95 19.98 -0.46
N ASP A 69 -1.65 21.09 -0.30
CA ASP A 69 -1.89 21.71 1.03
C ASP A 69 -2.82 20.87 1.91
N ASP A 70 -3.59 19.91 1.32
CA ASP A 70 -4.39 18.92 2.05
C ASP A 70 -3.57 17.64 2.27
N PRO A 71 -3.13 17.33 3.51
CA PRO A 71 -2.30 16.17 3.79
C PRO A 71 -2.97 14.84 3.44
N TRP A 72 -4.29 14.72 3.65
CA TRP A 72 -5.02 13.50 3.29
C TRP A 72 -5.05 13.26 1.78
N LEU A 73 -5.33 14.32 1.01
CA LEU A 73 -5.34 14.25 -0.46
C LEU A 73 -3.94 13.94 -1.00
N GLU A 74 -2.89 14.57 -0.41
CA GLU A 74 -1.51 14.31 -0.81
C GLU A 74 -1.12 12.84 -0.63
N ILE A 75 -1.40 12.26 0.54
CA ILE A 75 -1.11 10.84 0.81
C ILE A 75 -1.84 9.95 -0.20
N ARG A 76 -3.11 10.19 -0.46
CA ARG A 76 -3.94 9.39 -1.39
C ARG A 76 -3.42 9.44 -2.82
N ILE A 77 -3.10 10.63 -3.32
CA ILE A 77 -2.56 10.81 -4.68
C ILE A 77 -1.17 10.19 -4.78
N ALA A 78 -0.29 10.46 -3.82
CA ALA A 78 1.07 9.94 -3.83
C ALA A 78 1.10 8.40 -3.80
N GLN A 79 0.27 7.74 -2.98
CA GLN A 79 0.13 6.29 -2.99
C GLN A 79 -0.32 5.76 -4.36
N ALA A 80 -1.34 6.37 -4.97
CA ALA A 80 -1.83 5.95 -6.28
C ALA A 80 -0.78 6.12 -7.38
N VAL A 81 -0.06 7.25 -7.37
CA VAL A 81 1.05 7.53 -8.28
C VAL A 81 2.18 6.52 -8.10
N ALA A 82 2.61 6.28 -6.85
CA ALA A 82 3.67 5.32 -6.55
C ALA A 82 3.29 3.90 -7.02
N ASN A 83 2.06 3.46 -6.77
CA ASN A 83 1.55 2.17 -7.23
C ASN A 83 1.56 2.07 -8.77
N THR A 84 1.17 3.12 -9.48
CA THR A 84 1.19 3.17 -10.94
C THR A 84 2.62 3.07 -11.48
N LEU A 85 3.54 3.86 -10.94
CA LEU A 85 4.95 3.83 -11.31
C LEU A 85 5.56 2.45 -11.05
N TYR A 86 5.31 1.85 -9.87
CA TYR A 86 5.78 0.51 -9.53
C TYR A 86 5.22 -0.57 -10.48
N LYS A 87 3.94 -0.52 -10.76
CA LYS A 87 3.25 -1.50 -11.61
C LYS A 87 3.76 -1.50 -13.05
N PHE A 88 4.11 -0.33 -13.58
CA PHE A 88 4.42 -0.18 -14.99
C PHE A 88 5.90 0.05 -15.29
N ARG A 89 6.74 0.33 -14.29
CA ARG A 89 8.19 0.47 -14.42
C ARG A 89 8.92 -0.73 -13.83
N ARG A 90 10.08 -1.05 -14.40
CA ARG A 90 10.93 -2.13 -13.88
C ARG A 90 11.70 -1.71 -12.63
N ASP A 91 12.14 -0.45 -12.58
CA ASP A 91 12.89 0.12 -11.46
C ASP A 91 11.91 0.81 -10.47
N PRO A 92 11.87 0.40 -9.20
CA PRO A 92 10.98 0.99 -8.21
C PRO A 92 11.43 2.36 -7.68
N SER A 93 12.55 2.92 -8.13
CA SER A 93 13.12 4.16 -7.56
C SER A 93 12.18 5.35 -7.55
N ASP A 94 11.42 5.55 -8.63
CA ASP A 94 10.44 6.64 -8.70
C ASP A 94 9.25 6.39 -7.77
N ALA A 95 8.78 5.14 -7.67
CA ALA A 95 7.72 4.75 -6.75
C ALA A 95 8.16 4.97 -5.30
N ILE A 96 9.40 4.59 -4.94
CA ILE A 96 9.99 4.83 -3.61
C ILE A 96 9.97 6.32 -3.31
N ARG A 97 10.51 7.16 -4.19
CA ARG A 97 10.58 8.60 -3.98
C ARG A 97 9.21 9.23 -3.71
N VAL A 98 8.19 8.82 -4.45
CA VAL A 98 6.82 9.32 -4.28
C VAL A 98 6.19 8.78 -3.00
N GLN A 99 6.40 7.52 -2.66
CA GLN A 99 5.89 6.92 -1.43
C GLN A 99 6.58 7.48 -0.18
N GLU A 100 7.90 7.76 -0.23
CA GLU A 100 8.62 8.47 0.84
C GLU A 100 8.05 9.87 1.08
N ARG A 101 7.57 10.56 0.02
CA ARG A 101 6.87 11.84 0.16
C ARG A 101 5.56 11.68 0.93
N ALA A 102 4.75 10.66 0.60
CA ALA A 102 3.53 10.35 1.35
C ALA A 102 3.83 10.02 2.82
N LEU A 103 4.88 9.24 3.09
CA LEU A 103 5.31 8.91 4.44
C LEU A 103 5.74 10.16 5.23
N ALA A 104 6.45 11.09 4.60
CA ALA A 104 6.85 12.34 5.24
C ALA A 104 5.63 13.18 5.64
N VAL A 105 4.60 13.25 4.78
CA VAL A 105 3.33 13.93 5.11
C VAL A 105 2.59 13.21 6.24
N TYR A 106 2.51 11.89 6.21
CA TYR A 106 1.91 11.08 7.28
C TYR A 106 2.58 11.32 8.63
N ARG A 107 3.91 11.34 8.69
CA ARG A 107 4.65 11.57 9.94
C ARG A 107 4.40 12.95 10.56
N LEU A 108 4.09 13.96 9.73
CA LEU A 108 3.68 15.29 10.19
C LEU A 108 2.19 15.37 10.55
N HIS A 109 1.36 14.57 9.90
CA HIS A 109 -0.09 14.57 10.01
C HIS A 109 -0.64 13.13 10.12
N PRO A 110 -0.44 12.42 11.26
CA PRO A 110 -0.80 11.01 11.41
C PRO A 110 -2.28 10.71 11.14
N ASP A 111 -3.16 11.65 11.47
CA ASP A 111 -4.62 11.52 11.25
C ASP A 111 -5.03 11.66 9.77
N ALA A 112 -4.08 12.02 8.90
CA ALA A 112 -4.36 12.18 7.47
C ALA A 112 -4.27 10.87 6.68
N ALA A 113 -3.69 9.79 7.22
CA ALA A 113 -3.67 8.51 6.56
C ALA A 113 -4.88 7.66 6.96
N ASP A 114 -5.64 7.18 5.99
CA ASP A 114 -6.76 6.25 6.23
C ASP A 114 -6.26 4.88 6.71
N ASP A 115 -5.15 4.44 6.14
CA ASP A 115 -4.51 3.16 6.44
C ASP A 115 -2.98 3.32 6.48
N PRO A 116 -2.44 3.69 7.65
CA PRO A 116 -0.99 3.80 7.84
C PRO A 116 -0.23 2.48 7.60
N ALA A 117 -0.84 1.34 7.93
CA ALA A 117 -0.21 0.04 7.73
C ALA A 117 -0.02 -0.26 6.24
N ASP A 118 -1.00 0.04 5.38
CA ASP A 118 -0.88 -0.10 3.92
C ASP A 118 0.18 0.86 3.35
N LEU A 119 0.21 2.11 3.81
CA LEU A 119 1.21 3.10 3.40
C LEU A 119 2.64 2.61 3.64
N LEU A 120 2.90 2.11 4.85
CA LEU A 120 4.22 1.66 5.31
C LEU A 120 4.62 0.33 4.67
N SER A 121 3.72 -0.67 4.64
CA SER A 121 3.99 -1.99 4.06
C SER A 121 4.24 -1.90 2.55
N THR A 122 3.48 -1.06 1.84
CA THR A 122 3.72 -0.81 0.41
C THR A 122 5.12 -0.24 0.17
N LEU A 123 5.56 0.72 1.00
CA LEU A 123 6.94 1.26 0.90
C LEU A 123 7.98 0.19 1.23
N GLY A 124 7.75 -0.64 2.25
CA GLY A 124 8.61 -1.78 2.58
C GLY A 124 8.76 -2.74 1.41
N HIS A 125 7.66 -3.07 0.73
CA HIS A 125 7.69 -3.88 -0.49
C HIS A 125 8.56 -3.26 -1.60
N TYR A 126 8.48 -1.94 -1.81
CA TYR A 126 9.33 -1.26 -2.80
C TYR A 126 10.80 -1.27 -2.41
N TYR A 127 11.12 -1.06 -1.13
CA TYR A 127 12.50 -1.15 -0.61
C TYR A 127 13.07 -2.56 -0.78
N ARG A 128 12.29 -3.62 -0.49
CA ARG A 128 12.70 -5.01 -0.72
C ARG A 128 13.05 -5.25 -2.18
N ARG A 129 12.21 -4.79 -3.11
CA ARG A 129 12.46 -4.93 -4.56
C ARG A 129 13.69 -4.16 -5.03
N LYS A 130 14.06 -3.09 -4.33
CA LYS A 130 15.28 -2.31 -4.61
C LYS A 130 16.53 -2.85 -3.89
N GLY A 131 16.37 -3.78 -2.95
CA GLY A 131 17.45 -4.31 -2.11
C GLY A 131 17.85 -3.40 -0.95
N MET A 132 17.01 -2.43 -0.58
CA MET A 132 17.24 -1.48 0.52
C MET A 132 16.78 -2.09 1.85
N ARG A 133 17.46 -3.15 2.29
CA ARG A 133 17.02 -4.03 3.38
C ARG A 133 16.82 -3.32 4.72
N GLU A 134 17.71 -2.43 5.10
CA GLU A 134 17.60 -1.69 6.37
C GLU A 134 16.34 -0.85 6.43
N LYS A 135 16.06 -0.09 5.35
CA LYS A 135 14.84 0.72 5.24
C LYS A 135 13.57 -0.14 5.16
N GLU A 136 13.64 -1.29 4.50
CA GLU A 136 12.52 -2.25 4.47
C GLU A 136 12.13 -2.67 5.89
N VAL A 137 13.11 -3.15 6.68
CA VAL A 137 12.88 -3.63 8.05
C VAL A 137 12.31 -2.50 8.93
N GLU A 138 12.83 -1.28 8.81
CA GLU A 138 12.36 -0.12 9.58
C GLU A 138 10.87 0.14 9.33
N VAL A 139 10.45 0.29 8.08
CA VAL A 139 9.05 0.66 7.77
C VAL A 139 8.07 -0.49 8.00
N ILE A 140 8.48 -1.74 7.80
CA ILE A 140 7.63 -2.90 8.07
C ILE A 140 7.44 -3.08 9.58
N GLN A 141 8.48 -2.82 10.39
CA GLN A 141 8.34 -2.83 11.84
C GLN A 141 7.39 -1.72 12.32
N GLU A 142 7.50 -0.50 11.78
CA GLU A 142 6.59 0.61 12.06
C GLU A 142 5.14 0.24 11.72
N ALA A 143 4.91 -0.41 10.55
CA ALA A 143 3.59 -0.89 10.16
C ALA A 143 3.04 -1.94 11.12
N MET A 144 3.85 -2.91 11.53
CA MET A 144 3.47 -3.94 12.50
C MET A 144 3.11 -3.32 13.86
N ASP A 145 3.93 -2.40 14.36
CA ASP A 145 3.69 -1.74 15.65
C ASP A 145 2.37 -0.96 15.62
N TRP A 146 2.07 -0.31 14.49
CA TRP A 146 0.78 0.36 14.31
C TRP A 146 -0.39 -0.64 14.31
N CYS A 147 -0.30 -1.76 13.59
CA CYS A 147 -1.33 -2.81 13.59
C CYS A 147 -1.59 -3.37 15.01
N VAL A 148 -0.53 -3.60 15.76
CA VAL A 148 -0.63 -4.12 17.14
C VAL A 148 -1.29 -3.10 18.08
N ALA A 149 -1.01 -1.81 17.87
CA ALA A 149 -1.58 -0.73 18.68
C ALA A 149 -3.06 -0.44 18.34
N HIS A 150 -3.55 -0.83 17.16
CA HIS A 150 -4.90 -0.49 16.67
C HIS A 150 -5.67 -1.73 16.17
N PRO A 151 -5.86 -2.78 16.99
CA PRO A 151 -6.51 -4.02 16.57
C PRO A 151 -7.97 -3.80 16.12
N GLU A 152 -8.62 -2.72 16.59
CA GLU A 152 -9.98 -2.35 16.19
C GLU A 152 -10.09 -1.83 14.75
N LYS A 153 -8.94 -1.47 14.14
CA LYS A 153 -8.87 -0.99 12.75
C LYS A 153 -8.48 -2.09 11.76
N LEU A 154 -8.71 -3.35 12.15
CA LEU A 154 -8.40 -4.49 11.28
C LEU A 154 -8.95 -4.31 9.87
N ASN A 155 -8.06 -4.34 8.90
CA ASN A 155 -8.37 -4.21 7.49
C ASN A 155 -7.37 -5.02 6.63
N ARG A 156 -7.44 -4.92 5.31
CA ARG A 156 -6.53 -5.61 4.40
C ARG A 156 -5.07 -5.21 4.55
N GLY A 157 -4.79 -3.99 4.99
CA GLY A 157 -3.44 -3.50 5.28
C GLY A 157 -2.74 -4.37 6.31
N PHE A 158 -3.47 -4.85 7.35
CA PHE A 158 -2.93 -5.82 8.33
C PHE A 158 -2.47 -7.12 7.66
N VAL A 159 -3.29 -7.66 6.77
CA VAL A 159 -2.95 -8.91 6.06
C VAL A 159 -1.65 -8.73 5.27
N TYR A 160 -1.53 -7.64 4.51
CA TYR A 160 -0.33 -7.37 3.71
C TYR A 160 0.89 -7.06 4.59
N THR A 161 0.74 -6.27 5.65
CA THR A 161 1.83 -5.96 6.60
C THR A 161 2.45 -7.24 7.15
N PHE A 162 1.63 -8.17 7.64
CA PHE A 162 2.15 -9.42 8.22
C PHE A 162 2.66 -10.40 7.15
N ALA A 163 2.12 -10.38 5.94
CA ALA A 163 2.66 -11.14 4.82
C ALA A 163 4.05 -10.61 4.39
N ASP A 164 4.21 -9.30 4.29
CA ASP A 164 5.49 -8.68 3.96
C ASP A 164 6.52 -8.89 5.06
N LEU A 165 6.12 -8.78 6.33
CA LEU A 165 6.97 -9.10 7.47
C LEU A 165 7.46 -10.56 7.42
N SER A 166 6.56 -11.50 7.10
CA SER A 166 6.92 -12.91 6.91
C SER A 166 7.96 -13.09 5.80
N SER A 167 7.76 -12.41 4.66
CA SER A 167 8.74 -12.45 3.56
C SER A 167 10.09 -11.89 3.99
N THR A 168 10.09 -10.76 4.69
CA THR A 168 11.32 -10.12 5.21
C THR A 168 12.08 -11.05 6.15
N TYR A 169 11.38 -11.70 7.09
CA TYR A 169 12.00 -12.67 8.00
C TYR A 169 12.50 -13.92 7.26
N SER A 170 11.76 -14.43 6.26
CA SER A 170 12.22 -15.56 5.43
C SER A 170 13.50 -15.22 4.69
N ASP A 171 13.59 -14.05 4.08
CA ASP A 171 14.78 -13.58 3.37
C ASP A 171 16.01 -13.42 4.31
N LEU A 172 15.78 -13.23 5.60
CA LEU A 172 16.80 -13.16 6.65
C LEU A 172 17.12 -14.52 7.28
N GLY A 173 16.45 -15.60 6.87
CA GLY A 173 16.58 -16.95 7.45
C GLY A 173 15.97 -17.08 8.85
N LEU A 174 15.15 -16.11 9.27
CA LEU A 174 14.47 -16.11 10.57
C LEU A 174 13.11 -16.82 10.48
N TYR A 175 13.14 -18.11 10.13
CA TYR A 175 11.95 -18.88 9.75
C TYR A 175 10.89 -18.98 10.84
N ASP A 176 11.28 -19.05 12.13
CA ASP A 176 10.31 -19.06 13.23
C ASP A 176 9.48 -17.76 13.27
N LYS A 177 10.14 -16.62 13.10
CA LYS A 177 9.46 -15.31 13.03
C LYS A 177 8.63 -15.18 11.75
N ALA A 178 9.14 -15.69 10.63
CA ALA A 178 8.41 -15.73 9.37
C ALA A 178 7.12 -16.56 9.52
N MET A 179 7.18 -17.70 10.20
CA MET A 179 6.04 -18.58 10.44
C MET A 179 5.00 -17.92 11.35
N GLU A 180 5.43 -17.20 12.40
CA GLU A 180 4.52 -16.44 13.26
C GLU A 180 3.80 -15.35 12.46
N ALA A 181 4.55 -14.56 11.69
CA ALA A 181 4.00 -13.47 10.88
C ALA A 181 3.00 -13.98 9.83
N ILE A 182 3.34 -15.04 9.06
CA ILE A 182 2.41 -15.59 8.05
C ILE A 182 1.16 -16.19 8.69
N SER A 183 1.27 -16.77 9.89
CA SER A 183 0.11 -17.30 10.60
C SER A 183 -0.84 -16.18 11.01
N ARG A 184 -0.34 -15.06 11.54
CA ARG A 184 -1.16 -13.86 11.83
C ARG A 184 -1.82 -13.29 10.57
N SER A 185 -1.09 -13.21 9.46
CA SER A 185 -1.65 -12.76 8.19
C SER A 185 -2.81 -13.66 7.73
N ILE A 186 -2.67 -14.98 7.86
CA ILE A 186 -3.74 -15.94 7.56
C ILE A 186 -4.95 -15.72 8.47
N ASP A 187 -4.74 -15.56 9.78
CA ASP A 187 -5.82 -15.33 10.74
C ASP A 187 -6.59 -14.04 10.44
N TYR A 188 -5.90 -12.94 10.10
CA TYR A 188 -6.54 -11.69 9.67
C TYR A 188 -7.30 -11.86 8.34
N SER A 189 -6.71 -12.57 7.37
CA SER A 189 -7.36 -12.85 6.09
C SER A 189 -8.66 -13.64 6.27
N LEU A 190 -8.67 -14.63 7.17
CA LEU A 190 -9.88 -15.41 7.51
C LEU A 190 -10.95 -14.56 8.20
N GLN A 191 -10.55 -13.66 9.11
CA GLN A 191 -11.49 -12.75 9.78
C GLN A 191 -12.16 -11.77 8.80
N LEU A 192 -11.44 -11.37 7.75
CA LEU A 192 -11.91 -10.40 6.75
C LEU A 192 -12.61 -11.07 5.54
N ASP A 193 -12.71 -12.41 5.53
CA ASP A 193 -13.14 -13.18 4.35
C ASP A 193 -12.42 -12.72 3.06
N SER A 194 -11.11 -12.60 3.17
CA SER A 194 -10.26 -12.02 2.11
C SER A 194 -9.87 -13.08 1.08
N PHE A 195 -9.94 -12.73 -0.20
CA PHE A 195 -9.53 -13.60 -1.32
C PHE A 195 -8.02 -13.88 -1.40
N THR A 196 -7.18 -13.26 -0.56
CA THR A 196 -5.72 -13.44 -0.57
C THR A 196 -5.24 -14.71 0.12
N ILE A 197 -6.13 -15.50 0.73
CA ILE A 197 -5.79 -16.68 1.53
C ILE A 197 -4.96 -17.73 0.75
N SER A 198 -5.22 -17.89 -0.54
CA SER A 198 -4.46 -18.78 -1.43
C SER A 198 -2.98 -18.41 -1.49
N ASP A 199 -2.68 -17.13 -1.68
CA ASP A 199 -1.31 -16.62 -1.73
C ASP A 199 -0.59 -16.79 -0.39
N LEU A 200 -1.30 -16.56 0.73
CA LEU A 200 -0.75 -16.73 2.08
C LEU A 200 -0.39 -18.20 2.37
N TYR A 201 -1.23 -19.15 1.96
CA TYR A 201 -0.90 -20.57 2.06
C TYR A 201 0.29 -20.96 1.18
N ARG A 202 0.42 -20.39 -0.01
CA ARG A 202 1.59 -20.57 -0.88
C ARG A 202 2.86 -20.03 -0.21
N MET A 203 2.80 -18.86 0.41
CA MET A 203 3.94 -18.30 1.16
C MET A 203 4.32 -19.19 2.35
N LYS A 204 3.33 -19.68 3.11
CA LYS A 204 3.56 -20.61 4.23
C LYS A 204 4.17 -21.93 3.77
N ALA A 205 3.74 -22.45 2.63
CA ALA A 205 4.35 -23.65 2.01
C ALA A 205 5.84 -23.39 1.66
N GLY A 206 6.17 -22.19 1.15
CA GLY A 206 7.54 -21.78 0.87
C GLY A 206 8.43 -21.81 2.11
N ILE A 207 7.95 -21.31 3.26
CA ILE A 207 8.71 -21.36 4.52
C ILE A 207 8.96 -22.82 4.96
N PHE A 208 7.96 -23.68 4.86
CA PHE A 208 8.14 -25.10 5.19
C PHE A 208 9.11 -25.80 4.23
N TRP A 209 9.16 -25.39 2.97
CA TRP A 209 10.15 -25.88 2.01
C TRP A 209 11.57 -25.54 2.44
N GLU A 210 11.84 -24.30 2.85
CA GLU A 210 13.15 -23.87 3.38
C GLU A 210 13.54 -24.59 4.67
N LEU A 211 12.53 -25.02 5.45
CA LEU A 211 12.72 -25.83 6.67
C LEU A 211 12.85 -27.33 6.37
N GLU A 212 12.86 -27.76 5.10
CA GLU A 212 12.88 -29.16 4.66
C GLU A 212 11.70 -30.01 5.18
N GLN A 213 10.59 -29.38 5.57
CA GLN A 213 9.37 -30.03 6.06
C GLN A 213 8.40 -30.34 4.91
N HIS A 214 8.75 -31.35 4.10
CA HIS A 214 8.09 -31.65 2.83
C HIS A 214 6.59 -31.99 2.97
N ASP A 215 6.20 -32.69 4.02
CA ASP A 215 4.78 -33.03 4.26
C ASP A 215 3.94 -31.78 4.50
N SER A 216 4.46 -30.85 5.34
CA SER A 216 3.82 -29.55 5.60
C SER A 216 3.78 -28.69 4.34
N THR A 217 4.86 -28.68 3.55
CA THR A 217 4.93 -28.01 2.25
C THR A 217 3.80 -28.49 1.33
N LEU A 218 3.66 -29.80 1.16
CA LEU A 218 2.62 -30.39 0.31
C LEU A 218 1.22 -30.09 0.83
N TYR A 219 1.01 -30.13 2.14
CA TYR A 219 -0.28 -29.80 2.75
C TYR A 219 -0.69 -28.37 2.41
N TYR A 220 0.17 -27.37 2.69
CA TYR A 220 -0.17 -25.97 2.45
C TYR A 220 -0.22 -25.62 0.96
N ALA A 221 0.58 -26.24 0.10
CA ALA A 221 0.48 -26.09 -1.34
C ALA A 221 -0.89 -26.58 -1.87
N ARG A 222 -1.40 -27.71 -1.36
CA ARG A 222 -2.74 -28.20 -1.70
C ARG A 222 -3.86 -27.28 -1.19
N GLN A 223 -3.71 -26.70 0.02
CA GLN A 223 -4.66 -25.70 0.53
C GLN A 223 -4.68 -24.46 -0.36
N ALA A 224 -3.50 -24.00 -0.81
CA ALA A 224 -3.41 -22.88 -1.73
C ALA A 224 -4.15 -23.12 -3.04
N LEU A 225 -3.95 -24.28 -3.67
CA LEU A 225 -4.64 -24.67 -4.91
C LEU A 225 -6.16 -24.73 -4.71
N LYS A 226 -6.61 -25.40 -3.65
CA LYS A 226 -8.05 -25.53 -3.36
C LYS A 226 -8.74 -24.17 -3.22
N ARG A 227 -8.08 -23.20 -2.53
CA ARG A 227 -8.62 -21.86 -2.34
C ARG A 227 -8.50 -20.96 -3.56
N GLY A 228 -7.68 -21.30 -4.53
CA GLY A 228 -7.55 -20.60 -5.80
C GLY A 228 -8.60 -21.03 -6.84
N GLU A 229 -9.30 -22.15 -6.60
CA GLU A 229 -10.37 -22.69 -7.45
C GLU A 229 -11.78 -22.25 -6.97
N GLU A 230 -11.92 -21.80 -5.73
CA GLU A 230 -13.14 -21.24 -5.13
C GLU A 230 -13.33 -19.76 -5.50
#